data_19e2825b75d7d188b5a8234807647370
#
_entry.id   19e2825b75d7d188b5a8234807647370
#
_cell.length_a   1.000
_cell.length_b   1.000
_cell.length_c   1.000
_cell.angle_alpha   90.00
_cell.angle_beta   90.00
_cell.angle_gamma   90.00
#
_symmetry.space_group_name_H-M   'P 1'
#
loop_
_entity.id
_entity.type
_entity.pdbx_description
1 polymer ?
#
loop_
_entity_poly.entity_id
_entity_poly.type
_entity_poly.pdbx_seq_one_letter_code
_entity_poly.pdbx_strand_id
1 'polypeptide(L)'
;LNGRLEGNYHLPLVEVIEKYSSKNANLIKLNSEKITEKIILPGRFKRVYVEKGNGKIFLGGKEIGQLNPENKKYLSLTHHSERIKNELSIIKNMVLVTCSGTIGRVSLVPEYWNNWTVNQHVMRILSKEPYYSLIFVWLNSEYGKELVLRQKYGSVVDEITDKQLGDVVIPIFKDNKINLSILNLIDEANELRSQAYKQEQEAISIMNKEVLGL
;
A
#
# COMPACT_ATOMS: atom_id res chain seq x y z
N LEU A 1 -26.14 0.78 17.31
CA LEU A 1 -25.79 0.20 16.00
C LEU A 1 -25.25 1.35 15.14
N ASN A 2 -23.98 1.31 14.75
CA ASN A 2 -23.30 2.34 13.95
C ASN A 2 -23.79 2.42 12.48
N GLY A 3 -25.05 2.09 12.21
CA GLY A 3 -25.63 2.12 10.86
C GLY A 3 -25.15 1.04 9.90
N ARG A 4 -24.31 0.10 10.36
CA ARG A 4 -23.77 -1.05 9.60
C ARG A 4 -24.52 -2.31 10.02
N LEU A 5 -25.06 -3.05 9.04
CA LEU A 5 -25.83 -4.29 9.27
C LEU A 5 -25.04 -5.56 8.93
N GLU A 6 -23.84 -5.43 8.34
CA GLU A 6 -23.01 -6.54 7.97
C GLU A 6 -22.46 -7.27 9.20
N GLY A 7 -22.72 -8.59 9.30
CA GLY A 7 -22.32 -9.40 10.46
C GLY A 7 -20.81 -9.34 10.76
N ASN A 8 -19.96 -9.27 9.75
CA ASN A 8 -18.50 -9.17 9.89
C ASN A 8 -18.05 -7.86 10.59
N TYR A 9 -18.87 -6.81 10.53
CA TYR A 9 -18.55 -5.54 11.18
C TYR A 9 -18.66 -5.64 12.71
N HIS A 10 -19.47 -6.54 13.22
CA HIS A 10 -19.79 -6.70 14.65
C HIS A 10 -19.09 -7.90 15.30
N LEU A 11 -18.02 -8.42 14.69
CA LEU A 11 -17.27 -9.54 15.28
C LEU A 11 -16.62 -9.13 16.62
N PRO A 12 -16.81 -9.92 17.70
CA PRO A 12 -16.23 -9.63 19.02
C PRO A 12 -14.69 -9.49 19.00
N LEU A 13 -14.03 -10.18 18.05
CA LEU A 13 -12.59 -10.15 17.89
C LEU A 13 -12.05 -8.72 17.70
N VAL A 14 -12.78 -7.88 16.98
CA VAL A 14 -12.35 -6.49 16.74
C VAL A 14 -12.33 -5.67 18.03
N GLU A 15 -13.36 -5.78 18.86
CA GLU A 15 -13.42 -5.10 20.15
C GLU A 15 -12.28 -5.58 21.07
N VAL A 16 -11.95 -6.87 21.01
CA VAL A 16 -10.83 -7.46 21.74
C VAL A 16 -9.51 -6.86 21.25
N ILE A 17 -9.28 -6.80 19.94
CA ILE A 17 -8.07 -6.20 19.34
C ILE A 17 -7.91 -4.75 19.80
N GLU A 18 -8.94 -3.93 19.67
CA GLU A 18 -8.91 -2.52 20.08
C GLU A 18 -8.66 -2.36 21.58
N LYS A 19 -9.33 -3.16 22.41
CA LYS A 19 -9.14 -3.16 23.86
C LYS A 19 -7.71 -3.51 24.28
N TYR A 20 -7.11 -4.53 23.70
CA TYR A 20 -5.74 -4.94 24.04
C TYR A 20 -4.70 -3.95 23.49
N SER A 21 -4.89 -3.46 22.28
CA SER A 21 -3.98 -2.48 21.68
C SER A 21 -3.94 -1.18 22.46
N SER A 22 -5.07 -0.73 23.02
CA SER A 22 -5.16 0.54 23.79
C SER A 22 -4.37 0.54 25.10
N LYS A 23 -3.96 -0.61 25.61
CA LYS A 23 -3.18 -0.69 26.88
C LYS A 23 -1.82 0.00 26.74
N ASN A 24 -1.10 -0.26 25.65
CA ASN A 24 0.28 0.19 25.44
C ASN A 24 0.43 1.20 24.30
N ALA A 25 -0.66 1.51 23.60
CA ALA A 25 -0.65 2.41 22.47
C ALA A 25 -1.85 3.38 22.50
N ASN A 26 -1.68 4.52 21.84
CA ASN A 26 -2.76 5.42 21.50
C ASN A 26 -3.34 4.97 20.14
N LEU A 27 -4.63 4.66 20.10
CA LEU A 27 -5.30 4.28 18.87
C LEU A 27 -5.71 5.55 18.11
N ILE A 28 -5.15 5.75 16.94
CA ILE A 28 -5.39 6.91 16.09
C ILE A 28 -6.00 6.42 14.79
N LYS A 29 -7.12 7.03 14.34
CA LYS A 29 -7.69 6.69 13.03
C LYS A 29 -6.70 6.98 11.91
N LEU A 30 -6.64 6.10 10.91
CA LEU A 30 -5.72 6.23 9.78
C LEU A 30 -5.90 7.56 9.02
N ASN A 31 -7.15 8.06 8.90
CA ASN A 31 -7.44 9.35 8.25
C ASN A 31 -7.12 10.58 9.13
N SER A 32 -6.57 10.39 10.32
CA SER A 32 -6.17 11.50 11.18
C SER A 32 -5.02 12.29 10.56
N GLU A 33 -5.16 13.62 10.49
CA GLU A 33 -4.11 14.53 10.06
C GLU A 33 -2.82 14.47 10.90
N LYS A 34 -2.87 13.80 12.05
CA LYS A 34 -1.68 13.57 12.88
C LYS A 34 -0.69 12.60 12.23
N ILE A 35 -1.19 11.59 11.50
CA ILE A 35 -0.38 10.49 10.95
C ILE A 35 -0.47 10.35 9.43
N THR A 36 -1.51 10.89 8.80
CA THR A 36 -1.75 10.76 7.36
C THR A 36 -2.00 12.12 6.74
N GLU A 37 -1.36 12.37 5.60
CA GLU A 37 -1.61 13.54 4.77
C GLU A 37 -2.80 13.31 3.84
N LYS A 38 -2.83 12.12 3.19
CA LYS A 38 -3.86 11.81 2.20
C LYS A 38 -4.02 10.30 2.01
N ILE A 39 -5.28 9.87 1.84
CA ILE A 39 -5.63 8.54 1.32
C ILE A 39 -6.23 8.77 -0.08
N ILE A 40 -5.67 8.10 -1.11
CA ILE A 40 -6.06 8.31 -2.50
C ILE A 40 -6.69 7.01 -3.02
N LEU A 41 -7.95 7.08 -3.41
CA LEU A 41 -8.68 6.04 -4.13
C LEU A 41 -9.09 6.58 -5.51
N PRO A 42 -8.37 6.24 -6.60
CA PRO A 42 -8.69 6.75 -7.91
C PRO A 42 -9.99 6.17 -8.45
N GLY A 43 -10.72 7.00 -9.20
CA GLY A 43 -11.88 6.55 -9.97
C GLY A 43 -11.52 5.59 -11.09
N ARG A 44 -12.51 4.82 -11.56
CA ARG A 44 -12.37 3.94 -12.73
C ARG A 44 -12.10 4.78 -14.01
N PHE A 45 -11.28 4.24 -14.91
CA PHE A 45 -10.98 4.88 -16.18
C PHE A 45 -10.61 3.87 -17.27
N LYS A 46 -10.79 4.26 -18.53
CA LYS A 46 -10.33 3.50 -19.69
C LYS A 46 -8.80 3.64 -19.79
N ARG A 47 -8.10 2.52 -19.81
CA ARG A 47 -6.63 2.47 -19.84
C ARG A 47 -6.12 2.42 -21.27
N VAL A 48 -5.11 3.22 -21.57
CA VAL A 48 -4.37 3.16 -22.81
C VAL A 48 -2.95 2.72 -22.47
N TYR A 49 -2.59 1.53 -22.91
CA TYR A 49 -1.26 0.95 -22.73
C TYR A 49 -0.38 1.24 -23.92
N VAL A 50 0.91 1.36 -23.69
CA VAL A 50 1.95 1.65 -24.68
C VAL A 50 3.18 0.77 -24.43
N GLU A 51 4.09 0.77 -25.39
CA GLU A 51 5.38 0.09 -25.26
C GLU A 51 6.29 0.70 -24.19
N LYS A 52 7.24 -0.09 -23.71
CA LYS A 52 8.28 0.33 -22.77
C LYS A 52 8.98 1.60 -23.31
N GLY A 53 9.12 2.60 -22.45
CA GLY A 53 9.71 3.90 -22.78
C GLY A 53 8.69 5.00 -23.09
N ASN A 54 7.47 4.67 -23.53
CA ASN A 54 6.43 5.64 -23.88
C ASN A 54 5.38 5.83 -22.76
N GLY A 55 5.55 5.16 -21.63
CA GLY A 55 4.61 5.18 -20.52
C GLY A 55 5.26 4.95 -19.15
N LYS A 56 4.44 5.05 -18.12
CA LYS A 56 4.82 4.71 -16.74
C LYS A 56 4.44 3.27 -16.43
N ILE A 57 5.30 2.57 -15.68
CA ILE A 57 4.98 1.23 -15.15
C ILE A 57 3.69 1.31 -14.33
N PHE A 58 2.75 0.40 -14.62
CA PHE A 58 1.41 0.39 -14.05
C PHE A 58 1.13 -0.96 -13.40
N LEU A 59 1.19 -0.99 -12.07
CA LEU A 59 1.01 -2.19 -11.27
C LEU A 59 -0.45 -2.43 -10.90
N GLY A 60 -0.82 -3.68 -10.76
CA GLY A 60 -2.09 -4.12 -10.19
C GLY A 60 -1.94 -4.61 -8.75
N GLY A 61 -3.05 -5.06 -8.18
CA GLY A 61 -3.08 -5.56 -6.81
C GLY A 61 -2.31 -6.86 -6.57
N LYS A 62 -1.99 -7.62 -7.62
CA LYS A 62 -1.14 -8.82 -7.53
C LYS A 62 0.34 -8.43 -7.45
N GLU A 63 0.72 -7.48 -8.29
CA GLU A 63 2.10 -7.06 -8.50
C GLU A 63 2.67 -6.29 -7.30
N ILE A 64 1.85 -5.58 -6.50
CA ILE A 64 2.35 -4.84 -5.34
C ILE A 64 2.95 -5.73 -4.24
N GLY A 65 2.71 -7.03 -4.26
CA GLY A 65 3.32 -7.99 -3.33
C GLY A 65 4.64 -8.61 -3.83
N GLN A 66 5.09 -8.28 -5.04
CA GLN A 66 6.27 -8.88 -5.65
C GLN A 66 7.50 -7.99 -5.50
N LEU A 67 8.67 -8.58 -5.26
CA LEU A 67 9.94 -7.84 -5.24
C LEU A 67 10.23 -7.29 -6.65
N ASN A 68 10.16 -8.14 -7.65
CA ASN A 68 10.33 -7.79 -9.07
C ASN A 68 9.02 -8.10 -9.81
N PRO A 69 8.11 -7.12 -9.97
CA PRO A 69 6.84 -7.35 -10.66
C PRO A 69 7.05 -7.85 -12.09
N GLU A 70 6.46 -9.00 -12.37
CA GLU A 70 6.42 -9.57 -13.72
C GLU A 70 5.39 -8.86 -14.61
N ASN A 71 5.49 -9.06 -15.93
CA ASN A 71 4.51 -8.58 -16.92
C ASN A 71 4.16 -7.09 -16.77
N LYS A 72 5.19 -6.24 -16.59
CA LYS A 72 5.02 -4.80 -16.44
C LYS A 72 4.24 -4.20 -17.61
N LYS A 73 3.11 -3.57 -17.31
CA LYS A 73 2.34 -2.78 -18.29
C LYS A 73 2.76 -1.32 -18.19
N TYR A 74 2.68 -0.62 -19.30
CA TYR A 74 3.07 0.80 -19.35
C TYR A 74 1.85 1.64 -19.70
N LEU A 75 1.44 2.51 -18.78
CA LEU A 75 0.31 3.41 -18.97
C LEU A 75 0.76 4.64 -19.74
N SER A 76 0.03 4.99 -20.81
CA SER A 76 0.39 6.10 -21.69
C SER A 76 0.51 7.43 -20.94
N LEU A 77 1.65 8.09 -21.07
CA LEU A 77 1.86 9.44 -20.55
C LEU A 77 1.03 10.47 -21.29
N THR A 78 0.88 10.32 -22.62
CA THR A 78 0.11 11.27 -23.45
C THR A 78 -1.37 11.30 -23.08
N HIS A 79 -1.96 10.11 -22.83
CA HIS A 79 -3.40 10.01 -22.55
C HIS A 79 -3.75 10.19 -21.07
N HIS A 80 -2.79 10.04 -20.15
CA HIS A 80 -3.09 9.96 -18.72
C HIS A 80 -2.18 10.86 -17.86
N SER A 81 -1.49 11.86 -18.43
CA SER A 81 -0.54 12.72 -17.71
C SER A 81 -1.11 13.31 -16.41
N GLU A 82 -2.27 13.96 -16.51
CA GLU A 82 -2.95 14.58 -15.36
C GLU A 82 -3.33 13.56 -14.29
N ARG A 83 -3.89 12.43 -14.71
CA ARG A 83 -4.30 11.37 -13.78
C ARG A 83 -3.10 10.69 -13.12
N ILE A 84 -2.03 10.47 -13.90
CA ILE A 84 -0.77 9.94 -13.38
C ILE A 84 -0.24 10.86 -12.28
N LYS A 85 -0.18 12.17 -12.57
CA LYS A 85 0.33 13.18 -11.64
C LYS A 85 -0.51 13.27 -10.35
N ASN A 86 -1.82 13.29 -10.48
CA ASN A 86 -2.71 13.63 -9.36
C ASN A 86 -3.15 12.41 -8.54
N GLU A 87 -3.27 11.23 -9.17
CA GLU A 87 -3.94 10.08 -8.53
C GLU A 87 -3.16 8.76 -8.60
N LEU A 88 -2.37 8.52 -9.66
CA LEU A 88 -1.86 7.18 -9.93
C LEU A 88 -0.40 6.97 -9.52
N SER A 89 0.41 8.03 -9.49
CA SER A 89 1.82 7.92 -9.10
C SER A 89 2.00 7.48 -7.66
N ILE A 90 3.06 6.73 -7.45
CA ILE A 90 3.53 6.32 -6.14
C ILE A 90 4.94 6.84 -5.90
N ILE A 91 5.24 7.15 -4.66
CA ILE A 91 6.56 7.59 -4.21
C ILE A 91 7.02 6.73 -3.05
N LYS A 92 8.33 6.71 -2.81
CA LYS A 92 8.94 5.99 -1.67
C LYS A 92 8.16 6.24 -0.39
N ASN A 93 8.05 5.22 0.44
CA ASN A 93 7.36 5.22 1.73
C ASN A 93 5.83 5.38 1.69
N MET A 94 5.20 5.52 0.52
CA MET A 94 3.74 5.34 0.46
C MET A 94 3.36 3.92 0.86
N VAL A 95 2.28 3.78 1.64
CA VAL A 95 1.68 2.48 1.95
C VAL A 95 0.56 2.20 0.95
N LEU A 96 0.64 1.07 0.27
CA LEU A 96 -0.34 0.61 -0.71
C LEU A 96 -1.24 -0.44 -0.07
N VAL A 97 -2.56 -0.34 -0.31
CA VAL A 97 -3.55 -1.30 0.20
C VAL A 97 -4.52 -1.68 -0.92
N THR A 98 -4.68 -2.97 -1.19
CA THR A 98 -5.71 -3.41 -2.15
C THR A 98 -7.10 -3.21 -1.58
N CYS A 99 -8.00 -2.63 -2.39
CA CYS A 99 -9.35 -2.22 -1.96
C CYS A 99 -10.49 -2.92 -2.72
N SER A 100 -10.19 -3.79 -3.68
CA SER A 100 -11.19 -4.51 -4.45
C SER A 100 -10.67 -5.89 -4.87
N GLY A 101 -11.53 -6.90 -4.87
CA GLY A 101 -11.17 -8.29 -5.07
C GLY A 101 -10.44 -8.87 -3.84
N THR A 102 -9.15 -9.08 -3.91
CA THR A 102 -8.35 -9.48 -2.73
C THR A 102 -8.03 -8.24 -1.89
N ILE A 103 -8.89 -7.94 -0.92
CA ILE A 103 -8.74 -6.78 -0.03
C ILE A 103 -7.66 -7.01 1.03
N GLY A 104 -6.98 -5.93 1.43
CA GLY A 104 -6.07 -5.92 2.57
C GLY A 104 -4.68 -6.50 2.29
N ARG A 105 -4.27 -6.64 1.02
CA ARG A 105 -2.86 -6.83 0.70
C ARG A 105 -2.16 -5.49 0.84
N VAL A 106 -1.11 -5.45 1.65
CA VAL A 106 -0.38 -4.23 1.98
C VAL A 106 1.03 -4.30 1.44
N SER A 107 1.54 -3.20 0.91
CA SER A 107 2.93 -3.06 0.47
C SER A 107 3.46 -1.68 0.81
N LEU A 108 4.74 -1.59 1.18
CA LEU A 108 5.46 -0.33 1.32
C LEU A 108 6.23 -0.06 0.02
N VAL A 109 6.08 1.13 -0.54
CA VAL A 109 6.74 1.51 -1.80
C VAL A 109 8.26 1.62 -1.58
N PRO A 110 9.06 0.77 -2.23
CA PRO A 110 10.52 0.87 -2.17
C PRO A 110 11.04 1.98 -3.09
N GLU A 111 12.32 2.35 -2.94
CA GLU A 111 12.96 3.41 -3.73
C GLU A 111 12.84 3.17 -5.24
N TYR A 112 13.06 1.94 -5.71
CA TYR A 112 13.04 1.63 -7.15
C TYR A 112 11.64 1.68 -7.79
N TRP A 113 10.55 1.76 -6.99
CA TRP A 113 9.19 2.02 -7.51
C TRP A 113 8.85 3.51 -7.57
N ASN A 114 9.78 4.36 -7.19
CA ASN A 114 9.52 5.80 -7.20
C ASN A 114 9.10 6.26 -8.61
N ASN A 115 8.00 7.01 -8.70
CA ASN A 115 7.38 7.45 -9.94
C ASN A 115 6.75 6.34 -10.82
N TRP A 116 6.61 5.10 -10.35
CA TRP A 116 5.71 4.14 -10.98
C TRP A 116 4.25 4.51 -10.67
N THR A 117 3.33 3.74 -11.22
CA THR A 117 1.90 3.96 -11.01
C THR A 117 1.22 2.66 -10.60
N VAL A 118 0.12 2.76 -9.85
CA VAL A 118 -0.72 1.62 -9.49
C VAL A 118 -2.16 1.87 -9.91
N ASN A 119 -2.94 0.80 -10.09
CA ASN A 119 -4.30 0.86 -10.59
C ASN A 119 -5.32 1.36 -9.54
N GLN A 120 -6.59 1.52 -9.96
CA GLN A 120 -7.69 1.98 -9.09
C GLN A 120 -8.13 0.97 -8.03
N HIS A 121 -7.66 -0.28 -8.08
CA HIS A 121 -7.95 -1.30 -7.05
C HIS A 121 -6.90 -1.31 -5.92
N VAL A 122 -6.00 -0.34 -5.93
CA VAL A 122 -4.98 -0.14 -4.91
C VAL A 122 -5.08 1.28 -4.38
N MET A 123 -5.42 1.44 -3.12
CA MET A 123 -5.34 2.73 -2.42
C MET A 123 -3.90 3.08 -2.09
N ARG A 124 -3.61 4.36 -2.06
CA ARG A 124 -2.33 4.96 -1.69
C ARG A 124 -2.50 5.76 -0.43
N ILE A 125 -1.72 5.46 0.58
CA ILE A 125 -1.67 6.21 1.83
C ILE A 125 -0.38 7.01 1.81
N LEU A 126 -0.50 8.32 1.72
CA LEU A 126 0.59 9.26 1.95
C LEU A 126 0.55 9.62 3.43
N SER A 127 1.43 9.04 4.19
CA SER A 127 1.53 9.28 5.62
C SER A 127 2.51 10.39 5.93
N LYS A 128 2.35 11.02 7.09
CA LYS A 128 3.40 11.89 7.65
C LYS A 128 4.56 11.06 8.18
N GLU A 129 5.76 11.60 8.08
CA GLU A 129 6.94 11.01 8.70
C GLU A 129 6.81 11.04 10.24
N PRO A 130 7.20 9.99 10.93
CA PRO A 130 7.72 8.68 10.48
C PRO A 130 6.66 7.57 10.47
N TYR A 131 5.37 7.89 10.37
CA TYR A 131 4.25 6.97 10.64
C TYR A 131 4.03 5.89 9.58
N TYR A 132 4.61 6.00 8.37
CA TYR A 132 4.43 4.98 7.31
C TYR A 132 4.83 3.57 7.78
N SER A 133 5.88 3.45 8.58
CA SER A 133 6.36 2.17 9.08
C SER A 133 5.34 1.51 10.01
N LEU A 134 4.77 2.27 10.96
CA LEU A 134 3.75 1.78 11.88
C LEU A 134 2.45 1.42 11.14
N ILE A 135 2.03 2.27 10.19
CA ILE A 135 0.85 2.00 9.34
C ILE A 135 1.07 0.72 8.54
N PHE A 136 2.23 0.58 7.88
CA PHE A 136 2.56 -0.61 7.07
C PHE A 136 2.57 -1.88 7.91
N VAL A 137 3.30 -1.88 9.04
CA VAL A 137 3.41 -3.07 9.90
C VAL A 137 2.08 -3.46 10.49
N TRP A 138 1.31 -2.47 10.99
CA TRP A 138 0.00 -2.75 11.57
C TRP A 138 -0.97 -3.32 10.55
N LEU A 139 -1.17 -2.67 9.41
CA LEU A 139 -2.09 -3.15 8.37
C LEU A 139 -1.67 -4.50 7.76
N ASN A 140 -0.39 -4.86 7.84
CA ASN A 140 0.14 -6.14 7.36
C ASN A 140 0.12 -7.24 8.43
N SER A 141 -0.11 -6.89 9.70
CA SER A 141 -0.29 -7.85 10.79
C SER A 141 -1.64 -8.55 10.68
N GLU A 142 -1.75 -9.74 11.30
CA GLU A 142 -3.03 -10.48 11.37
C GLU A 142 -4.15 -9.61 11.95
N TYR A 143 -3.85 -8.89 13.05
CA TYR A 143 -4.85 -8.07 13.74
C TYR A 143 -5.27 -6.82 12.94
N GLY A 144 -4.32 -6.10 12.38
CA GLY A 144 -4.61 -4.92 11.54
C GLY A 144 -5.37 -5.31 10.28
N LYS A 145 -5.04 -6.47 9.69
CA LYS A 145 -5.74 -7.03 8.55
C LYS A 145 -7.22 -7.32 8.85
N GLU A 146 -7.53 -7.86 10.04
CA GLU A 146 -8.92 -8.08 10.47
C GLU A 146 -9.70 -6.76 10.57
N LEU A 147 -9.07 -5.68 11.06
CA LEU A 147 -9.70 -4.36 11.09
C LEU A 147 -10.00 -3.80 9.69
N VAL A 148 -9.15 -4.08 8.70
CA VAL A 148 -9.40 -3.73 7.30
C VAL A 148 -10.52 -4.59 6.72
N LEU A 149 -10.48 -5.91 6.92
CA LEU A 149 -11.45 -6.86 6.39
C LEU A 149 -12.87 -6.64 6.96
N ARG A 150 -12.97 -6.19 8.22
CA ARG A 150 -14.23 -5.77 8.83
C ARG A 150 -14.95 -4.68 8.01
N GLN A 151 -14.20 -3.85 7.30
CA GLN A 151 -14.76 -2.73 6.54
C GLN A 151 -15.38 -3.14 5.20
N LYS A 152 -15.23 -4.39 4.78
CA LYS A 152 -15.73 -4.89 3.49
C LYS A 152 -17.22 -4.65 3.33
N TYR A 153 -17.60 -4.33 2.10
CA TYR A 153 -18.99 -4.30 1.63
C TYR A 153 -19.04 -4.84 0.19
N GLY A 154 -20.24 -5.11 -0.30
CA GLY A 154 -20.48 -5.63 -1.65
C GLY A 154 -21.04 -7.04 -1.61
N SER A 155 -21.91 -7.37 -2.57
CA SER A 155 -22.59 -8.67 -2.69
C SER A 155 -21.94 -9.60 -3.71
N VAL A 156 -21.23 -9.07 -4.70
CA VAL A 156 -20.60 -9.84 -5.79
C VAL A 156 -19.08 -9.72 -5.73
N VAL A 157 -18.57 -8.51 -5.48
CA VAL A 157 -17.15 -8.25 -5.30
C VAL A 157 -16.97 -7.47 -4.02
N ASP A 158 -16.16 -7.97 -3.12
CA ASP A 158 -15.78 -7.25 -1.92
C ASP A 158 -15.03 -5.96 -2.28
N GLU A 159 -15.44 -4.85 -1.71
CA GLU A 159 -14.78 -3.55 -1.86
C GLU A 159 -14.67 -2.82 -0.51
N ILE A 160 -13.73 -1.91 -0.41
CA ILE A 160 -13.63 -0.90 0.66
C ILE A 160 -13.37 0.48 0.07
N THR A 161 -13.91 1.52 0.70
CA THR A 161 -13.67 2.92 0.32
C THR A 161 -12.50 3.51 1.10
N ASP A 162 -12.00 4.66 0.65
CA ASP A 162 -11.00 5.47 1.35
C ASP A 162 -11.48 5.91 2.75
N LYS A 163 -12.76 6.24 2.89
CA LYS A 163 -13.40 6.53 4.18
C LYS A 163 -13.32 5.34 5.13
N GLN A 164 -13.71 4.16 4.66
CA GLN A 164 -13.71 2.93 5.45
C GLN A 164 -12.29 2.53 5.86
N LEU A 165 -11.32 2.61 4.94
CA LEU A 165 -9.92 2.39 5.28
C LEU A 165 -9.42 3.44 6.27
N GLY A 166 -9.84 4.71 6.10
CA GLY A 166 -9.50 5.81 6.99
C GLY A 166 -10.00 5.65 8.43
N ASP A 167 -11.09 4.92 8.63
CA ASP A 167 -11.64 4.63 9.96
C ASP A 167 -10.91 3.51 10.71
N VAL A 168 -10.01 2.78 10.06
CA VAL A 168 -9.16 1.78 10.72
C VAL A 168 -8.23 2.47 11.72
N VAL A 169 -8.14 1.93 12.94
CA VAL A 169 -7.27 2.47 13.99
C VAL A 169 -5.86 1.93 13.87
N ILE A 170 -4.90 2.81 14.06
CA ILE A 170 -3.46 2.54 14.04
C ILE A 170 -2.92 2.73 15.45
N PRO A 171 -2.24 1.74 16.07
CA PRO A 171 -1.62 1.87 17.36
C PRO A 171 -0.31 2.64 17.27
N ILE A 172 -0.22 3.77 17.96
CA ILE A 172 1.01 4.52 18.17
C ILE A 172 1.46 4.25 19.60
N PHE A 173 2.57 3.55 19.76
CA PHE A 173 3.04 3.15 21.08
C PHE A 173 3.36 4.35 21.97
N LYS A 174 3.00 4.26 23.26
CA LYS A 174 3.29 5.29 24.26
C LYS A 174 4.80 5.39 24.52
N ASP A 175 5.51 4.26 24.46
CA ASP A 175 6.98 4.24 24.46
C ASP A 175 7.49 4.51 23.03
N ASN A 176 8.06 5.69 22.84
CA ASN A 176 8.60 6.09 21.55
C ASN A 176 9.79 5.23 21.08
N LYS A 177 10.50 4.55 21.97
CA LYS A 177 11.58 3.63 21.59
C LYS A 177 11.07 2.48 20.75
N ILE A 178 9.84 1.99 21.01
CA ILE A 178 9.20 0.94 20.22
C ILE A 178 8.90 1.46 18.81
N ASN A 179 8.33 2.68 18.69
CA ASN A 179 8.03 3.29 17.39
C ASN A 179 9.31 3.45 16.55
N LEU A 180 10.38 3.95 17.15
CA LEU A 180 11.69 4.11 16.48
C LEU A 180 12.32 2.78 16.08
N SER A 181 12.21 1.75 16.92
CA SER A 181 12.70 0.41 16.58
C SER A 181 11.98 -0.17 15.37
N ILE A 182 10.65 -0.03 15.32
CA ILE A 182 9.85 -0.46 14.15
C ILE A 182 10.25 0.32 12.90
N LEU A 183 10.41 1.64 13.02
CA LEU A 183 10.83 2.49 11.91
C LEU A 183 12.17 2.01 11.33
N ASN A 184 13.19 1.87 12.19
CA ASN A 184 14.54 1.47 11.74
C ASN A 184 14.54 0.10 11.05
N LEU A 185 13.82 -0.88 11.59
CA LEU A 185 13.71 -2.21 10.98
C LEU A 185 13.02 -2.16 9.61
N ILE A 186 11.99 -1.34 9.46
CA ILE A 186 11.26 -1.22 8.21
C ILE A 186 12.06 -0.45 7.16
N ASP A 187 12.78 0.60 7.56
CA ASP A 187 13.67 1.33 6.66
C ASP A 187 14.80 0.44 6.15
N GLU A 188 15.44 -0.31 7.03
CA GLU A 188 16.46 -1.28 6.66
C GLU A 188 15.90 -2.35 5.70
N ALA A 189 14.74 -2.92 6.01
CA ALA A 189 14.09 -3.92 5.16
C ALA A 189 13.73 -3.35 3.77
N ASN A 190 13.27 -2.10 3.70
CA ASN A 190 12.90 -1.45 2.45
C ASN A 190 14.14 -1.09 1.60
N GLU A 191 15.24 -0.71 2.25
CA GLU A 191 16.52 -0.48 1.60
C GLU A 191 17.11 -1.80 1.05
N LEU A 192 17.12 -2.88 1.84
CA LEU A 192 17.56 -4.20 1.39
C LEU A 192 16.76 -4.72 0.19
N ARG A 193 15.45 -4.45 0.14
CA ARG A 193 14.62 -4.74 -1.04
C ARG A 193 15.11 -4.00 -2.28
N SER A 194 15.44 -2.72 -2.12
CA SER A 194 15.92 -1.89 -3.23
C SER A 194 17.28 -2.35 -3.73
N GLN A 195 18.17 -2.75 -2.82
CA GLN A 195 19.49 -3.31 -3.16
C GLN A 195 19.35 -4.65 -3.85
N ALA A 196 18.53 -5.56 -3.33
CA ALA A 196 18.28 -6.86 -3.95
C ALA A 196 17.75 -6.72 -5.38
N TYR A 197 16.78 -5.83 -5.60
CA TYR A 197 16.27 -5.57 -6.95
C TYR A 197 17.36 -5.04 -7.89
N LYS A 198 18.18 -4.07 -7.45
CA LYS A 198 19.28 -3.51 -8.27
C LYS A 198 20.31 -4.59 -8.66
N GLN A 199 20.73 -5.40 -7.70
CA GLN A 199 21.69 -6.48 -7.94
C GLN A 199 21.13 -7.54 -8.90
N GLU A 200 19.85 -7.92 -8.77
CA GLU A 200 19.20 -8.84 -9.70
C GLU A 200 19.16 -8.26 -11.13
N GLN A 201 18.80 -6.97 -11.28
CA GLN A 201 18.77 -6.33 -12.60
C GLN A 201 20.17 -6.21 -13.22
N GLU A 202 21.18 -5.93 -12.42
CA GLU A 202 22.58 -5.89 -12.85
C GLU A 202 23.05 -7.26 -13.34
N ALA A 203 22.80 -8.33 -12.58
CA ALA A 203 23.14 -9.69 -12.98
C ALA A 203 22.45 -10.09 -14.30
N ILE A 204 21.17 -9.76 -14.47
CA ILE A 204 20.43 -10.00 -15.73
C ILE A 204 21.06 -9.20 -16.88
N SER A 205 21.43 -7.94 -16.64
CA SER A 205 22.07 -7.09 -17.64
C SER A 205 23.42 -7.65 -18.10
N ILE A 206 24.27 -8.12 -17.18
CA ILE A 206 25.53 -8.77 -17.48
C ILE A 206 25.30 -10.03 -18.33
N MET A 207 24.35 -10.89 -17.92
CA MET A 207 24.02 -12.09 -18.66
C MET A 207 23.60 -11.79 -20.10
N ASN A 208 22.69 -10.80 -20.26
CA ASN A 208 22.19 -10.41 -21.58
C ASN A 208 23.32 -9.86 -22.47
N LYS A 209 24.22 -9.04 -21.91
CA LYS A 209 25.37 -8.48 -22.63
C LYS A 209 26.34 -9.56 -23.08
N GLU A 210 26.72 -10.47 -22.18
CA GLU A 210 27.73 -11.50 -22.49
C GLU A 210 27.18 -12.61 -23.40
N VAL A 211 25.88 -12.95 -23.31
CA VAL A 211 25.27 -14.03 -24.09
C VAL A 211 24.68 -13.53 -25.40
N LEU A 212 24.06 -12.36 -25.39
CA LEU A 212 23.27 -11.84 -26.53
C LEU A 212 23.95 -10.68 -27.25
N GLY A 213 25.01 -10.08 -26.68
CA GLY A 213 25.68 -8.90 -27.20
C GLY A 213 24.81 -7.63 -27.22
N LEU A 214 23.81 -7.54 -26.31
CA LEU A 214 22.82 -6.46 -26.22
C LEU A 214 23.24 -5.37 -25.22
#